data_0164129dc5c7e897e9bf709eaa26fea9
#
_entry.id   0164129dc5c7e897e9bf709eaa26fea9
#
_cell.length_a   1.000
_cell.length_b   1.000
_cell.length_c   1.000
_cell.angle_alpha   90.00
_cell.angle_beta   90.00
_cell.angle_gamma   90.00
#
_symmetry.space_group_name_H-M   'P 1'
#
loop_
_entity.id
_entity.type
_entity.pdbx_description
1 polymer ?
#
loop_
_entity_poly.entity_id
_entity_poly.type
_entity_poly.pdbx_seq_one_letter_code
_entity_poly.pdbx_strand_id
1 'polypeptide(L)'
;MNAFYRTILDEIRGYFMSEKIKIFALGGLDEEGKCLNCVQINNDIFVVDCGALPPDKTMPGVDYLIPNHDFLTEHKDQVKAYILLHGHDDAIGAMPFVYESAPAPVYGSSLTLKMLGIFTQHVKKDPKMYEFHPVPPTGQIKICGRVFHFFHTAHNVADSSGLAIETEYGNIVFTGDFVIENSADPSYLNDMNAIAKIAEKPTLALLPESLYASRPGYTAPLYKLTPHIEDYFKTAEGRIFISLKAQDQFNIDEIIRLAIHYHKKIVCYDSTALDTMTEMASCGQLLIPKENYASLDDILRVRDQDLVVLMLGYGSKLFRKIALLASQQNEDRRIKLKETDTFIVANPSDDNTEIEYVDAADELYRCGCHVFIVPKKTFLRMHASEEDLKMMASILTPSGWPASNRSFT
;
A
#
# COMPACT_ATOMS: atom_id res chain seq x y z
N MET A 1 -51.86 11.15 26.93
CA MET A 1 -50.49 10.85 27.37
C MET A 1 -49.71 12.13 27.24
N ASN A 2 -49.34 12.78 28.39
CA ASN A 2 -48.89 14.16 28.51
C ASN A 2 -47.51 14.35 27.81
N ALA A 3 -47.28 15.50 27.17
CA ALA A 3 -46.03 15.92 26.58
C ALA A 3 -44.83 15.74 27.54
N PHE A 4 -45.09 15.96 28.86
CA PHE A 4 -44.11 15.75 29.94
C PHE A 4 -43.61 14.29 30.05
N TYR A 5 -44.50 13.31 29.87
CA TYR A 5 -44.09 11.90 29.87
C TYR A 5 -43.33 11.51 28.60
N ARG A 6 -43.58 12.19 27.49
CA ARG A 6 -42.78 12.00 26.25
C ARG A 6 -41.38 12.52 26.44
N THR A 7 -41.21 13.72 26.98
CA THR A 7 -39.90 14.34 27.24
C THR A 7 -39.08 13.46 28.22
N ILE A 8 -39.67 12.96 29.31
CA ILE A 8 -38.99 12.07 30.25
C ILE A 8 -38.64 10.72 29.60
N LEU A 9 -39.49 10.17 28.75
CA LEU A 9 -39.20 8.92 28.02
C LEU A 9 -38.11 9.15 26.97
N ASP A 10 -38.06 10.29 26.32
CA ASP A 10 -37.03 10.65 25.35
C ASP A 10 -35.67 10.97 26.05
N GLU A 11 -35.68 11.63 27.23
CA GLU A 11 -34.51 11.79 28.07
C GLU A 11 -34.02 10.43 28.66
N ILE A 12 -34.91 9.58 29.13
CA ILE A 12 -34.55 8.23 29.61
C ILE A 12 -34.04 7.37 28.42
N ARG A 13 -34.65 7.44 27.24
CA ARG A 13 -34.12 6.78 26.04
C ARG A 13 -32.75 7.30 25.65
N GLY A 14 -32.51 8.61 25.72
CA GLY A 14 -31.19 9.21 25.47
C GLY A 14 -30.13 8.73 26.46
N TYR A 15 -30.51 8.53 27.74
CA TYR A 15 -29.58 8.07 28.79
C TYR A 15 -29.24 6.56 28.66
N PHE A 16 -30.14 5.75 28.09
CA PHE A 16 -29.95 4.29 27.97
C PHE A 16 -29.46 3.81 26.62
N MET A 17 -29.27 4.71 25.63
CA MET A 17 -28.89 4.36 24.26
C MET A 17 -27.64 5.10 23.73
N SER A 18 -26.85 5.73 24.60
CA SER A 18 -25.59 6.33 24.14
C SER A 18 -24.61 5.24 23.70
N GLU A 19 -24.05 5.39 22.50
CA GLU A 19 -23.04 4.45 21.99
C GLU A 19 -21.82 4.43 22.90
N LYS A 20 -21.37 3.21 23.24
CA LYS A 20 -20.08 3.01 23.92
C LYS A 20 -19.03 2.73 22.86
N ILE A 21 -18.11 3.66 22.69
CA ILE A 21 -17.07 3.58 21.66
C ILE A 21 -15.72 3.33 22.34
N LYS A 22 -14.96 2.37 21.80
CA LYS A 22 -13.56 2.15 22.12
C LYS A 22 -12.77 2.07 20.83
N ILE A 23 -11.63 2.74 20.79
CA ILE A 23 -10.66 2.69 19.69
C ILE A 23 -9.36 2.19 20.30
N PHE A 24 -8.79 1.13 19.76
CA PHE A 24 -7.55 0.54 20.24
C PHE A 24 -6.83 -0.20 19.12
N ALA A 25 -5.52 -0.36 19.24
CA ALA A 25 -4.71 -1.14 18.32
C ALA A 25 -4.19 -2.41 18.99
N LEU A 26 -4.11 -3.49 18.22
CA LEU A 26 -3.46 -4.74 18.61
C LEU A 26 -2.05 -4.87 18.00
N GLY A 27 -1.71 -3.98 17.05
CA GLY A 27 -0.40 -3.85 16.42
C GLY A 27 -0.30 -2.56 15.62
N GLY A 28 0.88 -2.24 15.12
CA GLY A 28 1.12 -1.05 14.29
C GLY A 28 1.36 0.25 15.09
N LEU A 29 1.65 0.15 16.39
CA LEU A 29 2.06 1.30 17.21
C LEU A 29 3.55 1.21 17.50
N ASP A 30 4.28 2.31 17.30
CA ASP A 30 5.74 2.41 17.43
C ASP A 30 6.52 1.41 16.55
N GLU A 31 5.92 0.95 15.45
CA GLU A 31 6.51 0.02 14.49
C GLU A 31 5.96 0.26 13.08
N GLU A 32 6.78 -0.03 12.06
CA GLU A 32 6.39 0.06 10.67
C GLU A 32 5.83 -1.30 10.20
N GLY A 33 4.53 -1.49 10.27
CA GLY A 33 3.83 -2.72 9.88
C GLY A 33 2.95 -3.27 11.00
N LYS A 34 2.42 -4.46 10.81
CA LYS A 34 1.46 -5.13 11.72
C LYS A 34 0.23 -4.28 12.06
N CYS A 35 -0.21 -3.43 11.11
CA CYS A 35 -1.37 -2.57 11.35
C CYS A 35 -2.60 -3.42 11.67
N LEU A 36 -3.13 -3.30 12.87
CA LEU A 36 -4.36 -3.93 13.30
C LEU A 36 -5.09 -3.04 14.28
N ASN A 37 -6.01 -2.24 13.77
CA ASN A 37 -6.80 -1.30 14.54
C ASN A 37 -8.21 -1.85 14.78
N CYS A 38 -8.77 -1.60 15.95
CA CYS A 38 -10.11 -2.03 16.31
C CYS A 38 -10.96 -0.84 16.73
N VAL A 39 -12.17 -0.78 16.18
CA VAL A 39 -13.23 0.11 16.64
C VAL A 39 -14.35 -0.75 17.20
N GLN A 40 -14.53 -0.70 18.51
CA GLN A 40 -15.65 -1.35 19.18
C GLN A 40 -16.75 -0.33 19.45
N ILE A 41 -17.94 -0.57 18.93
CA ILE A 41 -19.13 0.24 19.16
C ILE A 41 -20.19 -0.66 19.78
N ASN A 42 -20.47 -0.44 21.06
CA ASN A 42 -21.23 -1.37 21.91
C ASN A 42 -20.57 -2.75 21.96
N ASN A 43 -21.21 -3.77 21.36
CA ASN A 43 -20.69 -5.13 21.27
C ASN A 43 -20.10 -5.46 19.90
N ASP A 44 -20.21 -4.58 18.91
CA ASP A 44 -19.73 -4.83 17.57
C ASP A 44 -18.28 -4.34 17.41
N ILE A 45 -17.40 -5.21 16.98
CA ILE A 45 -15.99 -4.93 16.71
C ILE A 45 -15.75 -4.89 15.21
N PHE A 46 -15.21 -3.79 14.73
CA PHE A 46 -14.76 -3.58 13.35
C PHE A 46 -13.23 -3.50 13.35
N VAL A 47 -12.60 -4.35 12.58
CA VAL A 47 -11.13 -4.41 12.45
C VAL A 47 -10.73 -3.64 11.21
N VAL A 48 -9.85 -2.65 11.36
CA VAL A 48 -9.32 -1.84 10.25
C VAL A 48 -7.86 -2.22 10.05
N ASP A 49 -7.59 -2.78 8.89
CA ASP A 49 -6.38 -3.47 8.48
C ASP A 49 -6.05 -4.70 9.35
N CYS A 50 -5.21 -5.57 8.82
CA CYS A 50 -4.73 -6.77 9.51
C CYS A 50 -3.38 -7.18 8.92
N GLY A 51 -2.35 -6.40 9.24
CA GLY A 51 -1.06 -6.44 8.61
C GLY A 51 -0.03 -7.29 9.30
N ALA A 52 1.00 -7.66 8.56
CA ALA A 52 2.19 -8.33 9.04
C ALA A 52 3.43 -7.42 8.92
N LEU A 53 4.51 -7.83 9.55
CA LEU A 53 5.81 -7.20 9.45
C LEU A 53 6.83 -8.28 9.03
N PRO A 54 7.74 -8.00 8.09
CA PRO A 54 8.83 -8.92 7.80
C PRO A 54 9.75 -9.03 9.02
N PRO A 55 10.29 -10.23 9.31
CA PRO A 55 11.24 -10.40 10.42
C PRO A 55 12.56 -9.70 10.11
N ASP A 56 13.25 -9.25 11.14
CA ASP A 56 14.62 -8.77 11.02
C ASP A 56 15.64 -9.93 10.91
N LYS A 57 16.90 -9.58 10.62
CA LYS A 57 17.99 -10.56 10.42
C LYS A 57 18.33 -11.38 11.69
N THR A 58 17.88 -10.96 12.86
CA THR A 58 18.11 -11.65 14.14
C THR A 58 17.12 -12.79 14.39
N MET A 59 16.11 -12.95 13.50
CA MET A 59 15.02 -13.92 13.63
C MET A 59 15.07 -15.02 12.53
N PRO A 60 16.12 -15.86 12.49
CA PRO A 60 16.23 -16.90 11.48
C PRO A 60 15.10 -17.93 11.61
N GLY A 61 14.48 -18.31 10.47
CA GLY A 61 13.38 -19.27 10.43
C GLY A 61 12.01 -18.67 10.73
N VAL A 62 11.90 -17.36 10.94
CA VAL A 62 10.63 -16.63 11.01
C VAL A 62 10.32 -16.06 9.63
N ASP A 63 9.12 -16.30 9.11
CA ASP A 63 8.69 -15.76 7.82
C ASP A 63 7.94 -14.43 7.98
N TYR A 64 7.10 -14.30 9.01
CA TYR A 64 6.27 -13.12 9.28
C TYR A 64 6.11 -12.88 10.78
N LEU A 65 6.05 -11.61 11.17
CA LEU A 65 5.59 -11.17 12.48
C LEU A 65 4.15 -10.68 12.34
N ILE A 66 3.25 -11.18 13.17
CA ILE A 66 1.85 -10.79 13.17
C ILE A 66 1.45 -10.19 14.53
N PRO A 67 0.39 -9.38 14.60
CA PRO A 67 -0.13 -8.87 15.87
C PRO A 67 -0.59 -10.00 16.79
N ASN A 68 -0.49 -9.80 18.10
CA ASN A 68 -1.21 -10.65 19.04
C ASN A 68 -2.72 -10.42 18.85
N HIS A 69 -3.43 -11.47 18.50
CA HIS A 69 -4.86 -11.42 18.19
C HIS A 69 -5.73 -12.23 19.15
N ASP A 70 -5.22 -12.59 20.33
CA ASP A 70 -5.97 -13.33 21.37
C ASP A 70 -7.29 -12.63 21.68
N PHE A 71 -7.27 -11.28 21.78
CA PHE A 71 -8.48 -10.50 22.00
C PHE A 71 -9.57 -10.76 20.94
N LEU A 72 -9.21 -10.83 19.66
CA LEU A 72 -10.17 -11.12 18.59
C LEU A 72 -10.69 -12.57 18.70
N THR A 73 -9.82 -13.51 19.07
CA THR A 73 -10.19 -14.91 19.26
C THR A 73 -11.20 -15.06 20.41
N GLU A 74 -10.96 -14.37 21.54
CA GLU A 74 -11.85 -14.39 22.71
C GLU A 74 -13.20 -13.70 22.43
N HIS A 75 -13.22 -12.74 21.52
CA HIS A 75 -14.42 -11.95 21.17
C HIS A 75 -14.92 -12.21 19.74
N LYS A 76 -14.61 -13.37 19.16
CA LYS A 76 -14.89 -13.68 17.73
C LYS A 76 -16.35 -13.45 17.33
N ASP A 77 -17.31 -13.71 18.18
CA ASP A 77 -18.75 -13.50 17.91
C ASP A 77 -19.13 -12.01 17.84
N GLN A 78 -18.27 -11.13 18.35
CA GLN A 78 -18.42 -9.67 18.31
C GLN A 78 -17.71 -9.06 17.10
N VAL A 79 -16.77 -9.75 16.44
CA VAL A 79 -16.10 -9.28 15.23
C VAL A 79 -17.11 -9.30 14.08
N LYS A 80 -17.40 -8.14 13.49
CA LYS A 80 -18.44 -7.97 12.47
C LYS A 80 -17.87 -7.76 11.08
N ALA A 81 -16.66 -7.23 10.98
CA ALA A 81 -16.00 -7.00 9.70
C ALA A 81 -14.50 -6.79 9.85
N TYR A 82 -13.76 -7.19 8.83
CA TYR A 82 -12.44 -6.68 8.51
C TYR A 82 -12.59 -5.67 7.37
N ILE A 83 -12.00 -4.49 7.51
CA ILE A 83 -12.01 -3.42 6.51
C ILE A 83 -10.56 -3.15 6.12
N LEU A 84 -10.17 -3.51 4.90
CA LEU A 84 -8.80 -3.42 4.41
C LEU A 84 -8.68 -2.19 3.51
N LEU A 85 -7.78 -1.27 3.87
CA LEU A 85 -7.68 0.03 3.24
C LEU A 85 -6.80 0.01 1.98
N HIS A 86 -5.78 -0.86 1.93
CA HIS A 86 -4.93 -1.05 0.77
C HIS A 86 -4.28 -2.45 0.75
N GLY A 87 -3.52 -2.77 -0.30
CA GLY A 87 -3.05 -4.13 -0.57
C GLY A 87 -1.63 -4.45 -0.11
N HIS A 88 -0.97 -3.63 0.71
CA HIS A 88 0.36 -3.94 1.23
C HIS A 88 0.33 -4.95 2.38
N ASP A 89 1.46 -5.64 2.60
CA ASP A 89 1.60 -6.65 3.63
C ASP A 89 1.38 -6.09 5.04
N ASP A 90 1.69 -4.82 5.29
CA ASP A 90 1.47 -4.12 6.56
C ASP A 90 -0.02 -3.87 6.88
N ALA A 91 -0.89 -3.98 5.86
CA ALA A 91 -2.35 -3.87 5.99
C ALA A 91 -3.10 -5.20 5.83
N ILE A 92 -2.57 -6.18 5.05
CA ILE A 92 -3.27 -7.45 4.76
C ILE A 92 -2.53 -8.70 5.21
N GLY A 93 -1.23 -8.62 5.50
CA GLY A 93 -0.36 -9.79 5.64
C GLY A 93 -0.64 -10.70 6.82
N ALA A 94 -1.32 -10.24 7.89
CA ALA A 94 -1.72 -11.11 8.99
C ALA A 94 -3.09 -11.78 8.77
N MET A 95 -3.89 -11.33 7.78
CA MET A 95 -5.21 -11.89 7.50
C MET A 95 -5.23 -13.42 7.38
N PRO A 96 -4.30 -14.09 6.68
CA PRO A 96 -4.33 -15.55 6.56
C PRO A 96 -4.20 -16.30 7.89
N PHE A 97 -3.68 -15.63 8.91
CA PHE A 97 -3.43 -16.22 10.24
C PHE A 97 -4.52 -15.83 11.25
N VAL A 98 -4.91 -14.56 11.26
CA VAL A 98 -5.90 -14.02 12.21
C VAL A 98 -7.31 -14.48 11.88
N TYR A 99 -7.67 -14.54 10.59
CA TYR A 99 -9.01 -14.86 10.14
C TYR A 99 -9.49 -16.25 10.58
N GLU A 100 -8.60 -17.24 10.66
CA GLU A 100 -8.95 -18.59 11.11
C GLU A 100 -9.49 -18.61 12.56
N SER A 101 -9.00 -17.70 13.39
CA SER A 101 -9.39 -17.61 14.81
C SER A 101 -10.64 -16.77 15.05
N ALA A 102 -10.87 -15.78 14.18
CA ALA A 102 -12.00 -14.83 14.29
C ALA A 102 -12.55 -14.48 12.89
N PRO A 103 -13.23 -15.42 12.20
CA PRO A 103 -13.76 -15.19 10.85
C PRO A 103 -14.91 -14.17 10.89
N ALA A 104 -14.88 -13.24 9.92
CA ALA A 104 -15.93 -12.24 9.68
C ALA A 104 -15.86 -11.74 8.23
N PRO A 105 -16.92 -11.12 7.66
CA PRO A 105 -16.87 -10.55 6.31
C PRO A 105 -15.70 -9.60 6.10
N VAL A 106 -15.04 -9.67 4.92
CA VAL A 106 -13.86 -8.90 4.57
C VAL A 106 -14.19 -7.89 3.48
N TYR A 107 -14.06 -6.61 3.79
CA TYR A 107 -14.36 -5.49 2.92
C TYR A 107 -13.06 -4.82 2.46
N GLY A 108 -13.00 -4.41 1.21
CA GLY A 108 -11.87 -3.69 0.63
C GLY A 108 -12.09 -3.43 -0.86
N SER A 109 -11.21 -2.67 -1.51
CA SER A 109 -11.28 -2.51 -2.95
C SER A 109 -11.10 -3.86 -3.66
N SER A 110 -11.60 -3.96 -4.90
CA SER A 110 -11.43 -5.20 -5.67
C SER A 110 -9.96 -5.59 -5.82
N LEU A 111 -9.07 -4.62 -5.96
CA LEU A 111 -7.63 -4.84 -6.04
C LEU A 111 -7.07 -5.32 -4.70
N THR A 112 -7.39 -4.65 -3.60
CA THR A 112 -6.95 -5.04 -2.24
C THR A 112 -7.35 -6.48 -1.90
N LEU A 113 -8.62 -6.86 -2.15
CA LEU A 113 -9.09 -8.23 -1.91
C LEU A 113 -8.40 -9.26 -2.80
N LYS A 114 -8.08 -8.89 -4.04
CA LYS A 114 -7.34 -9.76 -4.95
C LYS A 114 -5.89 -9.95 -4.48
N MET A 115 -5.22 -8.87 -4.05
CA MET A 115 -3.88 -8.94 -3.48
C MET A 115 -3.86 -9.80 -2.21
N LEU A 116 -4.87 -9.69 -1.34
CA LEU A 116 -5.01 -10.59 -0.20
C LEU A 116 -5.15 -12.06 -0.65
N GLY A 117 -5.94 -12.33 -1.69
CA GLY A 117 -6.09 -13.69 -2.24
C GLY A 117 -4.74 -14.27 -2.70
N ILE A 118 -3.94 -13.49 -3.40
CA ILE A 118 -2.62 -13.87 -3.89
C ILE A 118 -1.64 -14.09 -2.74
N PHE A 119 -1.58 -13.14 -1.80
CA PHE A 119 -0.75 -13.27 -0.61
C PHE A 119 -1.10 -14.55 0.18
N THR A 120 -2.41 -14.85 0.31
CA THR A 120 -2.90 -16.06 0.99
C THR A 120 -2.41 -17.34 0.31
N GLN A 121 -2.42 -17.38 -1.03
CA GLN A 121 -1.84 -18.50 -1.79
C GLN A 121 -0.32 -18.62 -1.60
N HIS A 122 0.37 -17.46 -1.55
CA HIS A 122 1.81 -17.43 -1.33
C HIS A 122 2.20 -18.06 0.02
N VAL A 123 1.41 -17.84 1.06
CA VAL A 123 1.58 -18.50 2.37
C VAL A 123 0.94 -19.90 2.44
N LYS A 124 0.58 -20.48 1.29
CA LYS A 124 0.05 -21.85 1.15
C LYS A 124 -1.29 -22.09 1.84
N LYS A 125 -2.14 -21.05 1.90
CA LYS A 125 -3.53 -21.17 2.38
C LYS A 125 -4.52 -20.96 1.22
N ASP A 126 -5.78 -21.37 1.42
CA ASP A 126 -6.83 -21.24 0.40
C ASP A 126 -7.56 -19.92 0.54
N PRO A 127 -7.53 -19.01 -0.46
CA PRO A 127 -8.28 -17.75 -0.42
C PRO A 127 -9.79 -17.92 -0.30
N LYS A 128 -10.32 -19.09 -0.62
CA LYS A 128 -11.76 -19.39 -0.46
C LYS A 128 -12.21 -19.40 1.00
N MET A 129 -11.28 -19.32 1.96
CA MET A 129 -11.63 -19.18 3.36
C MET A 129 -12.35 -17.86 3.66
N TYR A 130 -12.13 -16.80 2.85
CA TYR A 130 -12.67 -15.48 3.10
C TYR A 130 -14.08 -15.27 2.51
N GLU A 131 -14.91 -14.53 3.22
CA GLU A 131 -16.13 -13.95 2.71
C GLU A 131 -15.85 -12.53 2.20
N PHE A 132 -15.50 -12.41 0.91
CA PHE A 132 -15.10 -11.16 0.29
C PHE A 132 -16.29 -10.28 -0.12
N HIS A 133 -16.24 -9.01 0.27
CA HIS A 133 -17.19 -7.96 -0.09
C HIS A 133 -16.48 -6.78 -0.75
N PRO A 134 -16.34 -6.78 -2.09
CA PRO A 134 -15.71 -5.66 -2.79
C PRO A 134 -16.47 -4.35 -2.58
N VAL A 135 -15.74 -3.28 -2.28
CA VAL A 135 -16.29 -1.92 -2.16
C VAL A 135 -15.54 -0.99 -3.12
N PRO A 136 -16.18 0.06 -3.64
CA PRO A 136 -15.47 1.05 -4.42
C PRO A 136 -14.50 1.84 -3.53
N PRO A 137 -13.35 2.30 -4.05
CA PRO A 137 -12.38 3.11 -3.29
C PRO A 137 -12.99 4.41 -2.73
N THR A 138 -14.02 4.93 -3.38
CA THR A 138 -14.86 6.04 -2.89
C THR A 138 -16.32 5.63 -2.89
N GLY A 139 -17.01 5.82 -1.76
CA GLY A 139 -18.44 5.49 -1.63
C GLY A 139 -18.85 5.23 -0.20
N GLN A 140 -20.04 4.68 -0.03
CA GLN A 140 -20.53 4.30 1.29
C GLN A 140 -21.22 2.94 1.27
N ILE A 141 -21.09 2.22 2.37
CA ILE A 141 -21.78 0.96 2.62
C ILE A 141 -22.38 0.94 4.02
N LYS A 142 -23.25 -0.03 4.29
CA LYS A 142 -23.76 -0.29 5.65
C LYS A 142 -23.29 -1.65 6.13
N ILE A 143 -22.67 -1.67 7.32
CA ILE A 143 -22.26 -2.90 8.02
C ILE A 143 -22.94 -2.86 9.39
N CYS A 144 -23.70 -3.89 9.74
CA CYS A 144 -24.47 -3.96 10.98
C CYS A 144 -25.30 -2.70 11.27
N GLY A 145 -25.91 -2.12 10.22
CA GLY A 145 -26.75 -0.92 10.32
C GLY A 145 -26.00 0.41 10.41
N ARG A 146 -24.67 0.42 10.48
CA ARG A 146 -23.80 1.61 10.50
C ARG A 146 -23.31 1.98 9.12
N VAL A 147 -23.10 3.27 8.90
CA VAL A 147 -22.56 3.80 7.64
C VAL A 147 -21.05 3.89 7.71
N PHE A 148 -20.41 3.31 6.71
CA PHE A 148 -18.96 3.37 6.47
C PHE A 148 -18.74 4.12 5.16
N HIS A 149 -17.98 5.21 5.20
CA HIS A 149 -17.60 5.98 4.02
C HIS A 149 -16.16 5.67 3.66
N PHE A 150 -15.94 5.32 2.42
CA PHE A 150 -14.61 5.17 1.82
C PHE A 150 -14.30 6.42 1.00
N PHE A 151 -13.06 6.86 1.05
CA PHE A 151 -12.55 7.92 0.19
C PHE A 151 -11.18 7.52 -0.36
N HIS A 152 -11.00 7.74 -1.65
CA HIS A 152 -9.75 7.37 -2.33
C HIS A 152 -8.58 8.21 -1.82
N THR A 153 -7.43 7.56 -1.59
CA THR A 153 -6.18 8.19 -1.14
C THR A 153 -5.06 7.92 -2.13
N ALA A 154 -4.18 8.91 -2.32
CA ALA A 154 -3.03 8.79 -3.18
C ALA A 154 -1.92 8.00 -2.46
N HIS A 155 -1.70 6.76 -2.88
CA HIS A 155 -0.64 5.88 -2.37
C HIS A 155 -0.01 5.11 -3.53
N ASN A 156 1.09 4.40 -3.31
CA ASN A 156 1.78 3.67 -4.38
C ASN A 156 1.12 2.32 -4.76
N VAL A 157 0.03 1.95 -4.08
CA VAL A 157 -0.91 0.92 -4.52
C VAL A 157 -2.20 1.59 -4.97
N ALA A 158 -2.65 1.26 -6.17
CA ALA A 158 -3.89 1.78 -6.70
C ALA A 158 -5.09 1.34 -5.85
N ASP A 159 -6.19 2.10 -5.93
CA ASP A 159 -7.42 1.86 -5.14
C ASP A 159 -7.23 1.88 -3.61
N SER A 160 -6.17 2.53 -3.12
CA SER A 160 -5.99 2.80 -1.69
C SER A 160 -7.09 3.72 -1.18
N SER A 161 -7.55 3.48 0.04
CA SER A 161 -8.69 4.20 0.61
C SER A 161 -8.42 4.61 2.05
N GLY A 162 -9.01 5.75 2.44
CA GLY A 162 -9.30 6.05 3.81
C GLY A 162 -10.73 5.64 4.16
N LEU A 163 -11.07 5.70 5.44
CA LEU A 163 -12.33 5.22 6.00
C LEU A 163 -12.87 6.21 7.01
N ALA A 164 -14.17 6.51 6.96
CA ALA A 164 -14.89 7.17 8.05
C ALA A 164 -16.05 6.30 8.52
N ILE A 165 -16.11 6.03 9.82
CA ILE A 165 -17.18 5.27 10.47
C ILE A 165 -18.10 6.25 11.18
N GLU A 166 -19.38 6.31 10.77
CA GLU A 166 -20.36 7.19 11.42
C GLU A 166 -20.76 6.67 12.80
N THR A 167 -20.75 7.57 13.77
CA THR A 167 -21.25 7.34 15.13
C THR A 167 -22.23 8.44 15.57
N GLU A 168 -22.90 8.28 16.70
CA GLU A 168 -23.75 9.33 17.29
C GLU A 168 -22.95 10.60 17.66
N TYR A 169 -21.62 10.48 17.87
CA TYR A 169 -20.76 11.58 18.32
C TYR A 169 -19.94 12.22 17.21
N GLY A 170 -20.04 11.72 15.99
CA GLY A 170 -19.26 12.13 14.84
C GLY A 170 -18.53 10.98 14.17
N ASN A 171 -17.69 11.30 13.20
CA ASN A 171 -16.96 10.31 12.42
C ASN A 171 -15.67 9.86 13.14
N ILE A 172 -15.38 8.57 13.11
CA ILE A 172 -14.04 8.03 13.38
C ILE A 172 -13.38 7.86 12.01
N VAL A 173 -12.27 8.57 11.78
CA VAL A 173 -11.63 8.65 10.46
C VAL A 173 -10.24 8.02 10.50
N PHE A 174 -10.00 7.03 9.65
CA PHE A 174 -8.69 6.47 9.31
C PHE A 174 -8.28 7.03 7.95
N THR A 175 -7.11 7.62 7.83
CA THR A 175 -6.65 8.15 6.53
C THR A 175 -6.21 7.04 5.60
N GLY A 176 -5.80 5.87 6.13
CA GLY A 176 -4.92 4.97 5.41
C GLY A 176 -3.59 5.66 5.10
N ASP A 177 -2.79 5.03 4.27
CA ASP A 177 -1.54 5.64 3.77
C ASP A 177 -1.86 6.61 2.64
N PHE A 178 -1.20 7.77 2.62
CA PHE A 178 -1.47 8.79 1.62
C PHE A 178 -0.32 9.77 1.42
N VAL A 179 -0.39 10.50 0.32
CA VAL A 179 0.30 11.78 0.11
C VAL A 179 -0.71 12.77 -0.47
N ILE A 180 -0.47 14.06 -0.32
CA ILE A 180 -1.29 15.06 -1.04
C ILE A 180 -0.74 15.16 -2.46
N GLU A 181 -1.48 14.56 -3.42
CA GLU A 181 -1.13 14.52 -4.84
C GLU A 181 -2.28 15.04 -5.71
N ASN A 182 -1.96 15.91 -6.66
CA ASN A 182 -2.93 16.58 -7.54
C ASN A 182 -2.60 16.42 -9.03
N SER A 183 -1.52 15.72 -9.37
CA SER A 183 -1.01 15.63 -10.76
C SER A 183 -0.78 14.21 -11.26
N ALA A 184 -1.18 13.20 -10.49
CA ALA A 184 -1.03 11.80 -10.87
C ALA A 184 -2.23 11.29 -11.71
N ASP A 185 -2.14 10.04 -12.14
CA ASP A 185 -3.24 9.31 -12.71
C ASP A 185 -4.42 9.22 -11.71
N PRO A 186 -5.68 9.21 -12.19
CA PRO A 186 -6.86 9.08 -11.32
C PRO A 186 -6.80 7.93 -10.32
N SER A 187 -6.11 6.83 -10.64
CA SER A 187 -5.93 5.69 -9.74
C SER A 187 -5.05 5.97 -8.52
N TYR A 188 -4.38 7.13 -8.49
CA TYR A 188 -3.43 7.54 -7.46
C TYR A 188 -3.70 8.98 -6.96
N LEU A 189 -4.94 9.46 -7.06
CA LEU A 189 -5.35 10.78 -6.56
C LEU A 189 -6.18 10.67 -5.27
N ASN A 190 -6.11 11.72 -4.46
CA ASN A 190 -7.03 11.84 -3.34
C ASN A 190 -8.42 12.31 -3.83
N ASP A 191 -9.49 11.68 -3.34
CA ASP A 191 -10.85 12.21 -3.54
C ASP A 191 -11.14 13.29 -2.50
N MET A 192 -10.65 14.51 -2.79
CA MET A 192 -10.84 15.67 -1.92
C MET A 192 -12.30 16.04 -1.74
N ASN A 193 -13.17 15.71 -2.71
CA ASN A 193 -14.62 15.96 -2.61
C ASN A 193 -15.27 15.03 -1.58
N ALA A 194 -14.89 13.75 -1.58
CA ALA A 194 -15.38 12.79 -0.59
C ALA A 194 -14.88 13.16 0.82
N ILE A 195 -13.60 13.55 0.94
CA ILE A 195 -13.01 14.01 2.21
C ILE A 195 -13.76 15.23 2.75
N ALA A 196 -14.03 16.22 1.89
CA ALA A 196 -14.77 17.42 2.27
C ALA A 196 -16.21 17.10 2.74
N LYS A 197 -16.89 16.16 2.09
CA LYS A 197 -18.24 15.70 2.51
C LYS A 197 -18.20 15.00 3.87
N ILE A 198 -17.18 14.19 4.14
CA ILE A 198 -16.98 13.55 5.45
C ILE A 198 -16.81 14.62 6.53
N ALA A 199 -16.09 15.69 6.22
CA ALA A 199 -15.85 16.83 7.12
C ALA A 199 -17.08 17.70 7.42
N GLU A 200 -18.19 17.56 6.68
CA GLU A 200 -19.47 18.20 7.02
C GLU A 200 -20.04 17.69 8.36
N LYS A 201 -19.69 16.48 8.78
CA LYS A 201 -19.99 15.95 10.11
C LYS A 201 -18.78 16.11 11.03
N PRO A 202 -19.01 16.36 12.33
CA PRO A 202 -17.91 16.42 13.28
C PRO A 202 -17.03 15.17 13.23
N THR A 203 -15.72 15.34 13.33
CA THR A 203 -14.79 14.21 13.51
C THR A 203 -14.60 13.95 15.01
N LEU A 204 -15.01 12.78 15.47
CA LEU A 204 -14.81 12.32 16.86
C LEU A 204 -13.34 11.96 17.10
N ALA A 205 -12.75 11.22 16.17
CA ALA A 205 -11.35 10.81 16.22
C ALA A 205 -10.76 10.76 14.80
N LEU A 206 -9.52 11.21 14.67
CA LEU A 206 -8.73 11.11 13.44
C LEU A 206 -7.50 10.24 13.72
N LEU A 207 -7.35 9.16 12.96
CA LEU A 207 -6.24 8.21 13.01
C LEU A 207 -5.48 8.27 11.69
N PRO A 208 -4.53 9.20 11.55
CA PRO A 208 -3.70 9.32 10.35
C PRO A 208 -2.53 8.33 10.42
N GLU A 209 -1.94 8.01 9.25
CA GLU A 209 -0.58 7.48 9.22
C GLU A 209 0.41 8.48 9.82
N SER A 210 1.61 8.02 10.19
CA SER A 210 2.60 8.88 10.83
C SER A 210 4.06 8.62 10.43
N LEU A 211 4.30 7.79 9.40
CA LEU A 211 5.64 7.32 9.05
C LEU A 211 6.62 8.47 8.80
N TYR A 212 6.20 9.52 8.09
CA TYR A 212 7.02 10.70 7.82
C TYR A 212 6.57 11.95 8.58
N ALA A 213 5.86 11.80 9.71
CA ALA A 213 5.32 12.92 10.47
C ALA A 213 6.39 13.96 10.92
N SER A 214 7.62 13.49 11.18
CA SER A 214 8.74 14.36 11.57
C SER A 214 9.49 14.99 10.38
N ARG A 215 9.13 14.61 9.14
CA ARG A 215 9.77 15.12 7.94
C ARG A 215 9.12 16.42 7.49
N PRO A 216 9.85 17.56 7.43
CA PRO A 216 9.29 18.84 7.03
C PRO A 216 8.89 18.85 5.54
N GLY A 217 7.87 19.63 5.21
CA GLY A 217 7.36 19.83 3.86
C GLY A 217 6.39 18.76 3.40
N TYR A 218 6.17 18.71 2.08
CA TYR A 218 5.34 17.70 1.41
C TYR A 218 6.18 16.54 0.88
N THR A 219 5.57 15.39 0.73
CA THR A 219 6.23 14.24 0.09
C THR A 219 6.23 14.37 -1.43
N ALA A 220 5.14 14.85 -2.03
CA ALA A 220 5.09 15.09 -3.47
C ALA A 220 6.05 16.21 -3.90
N PRO A 221 6.77 16.10 -5.03
CA PRO A 221 6.79 14.99 -6.00
C PRO A 221 7.93 13.97 -5.79
N LEU A 222 8.54 13.88 -4.59
CA LEU A 222 9.81 13.18 -4.37
C LEU A 222 9.72 11.64 -4.47
N TYR A 223 8.52 11.09 -4.66
CA TYR A 223 8.31 9.65 -4.90
C TYR A 223 8.25 9.29 -6.40
N LYS A 224 8.27 10.30 -7.31
CA LYS A 224 8.21 10.08 -8.77
C LYS A 224 9.57 9.64 -9.29
N LEU A 225 9.59 8.52 -9.99
CA LEU A 225 10.80 7.93 -10.55
C LEU A 225 11.21 8.59 -11.87
N THR A 226 10.22 9.02 -12.68
CA THR A 226 10.43 9.63 -14.00
C THR A 226 11.52 10.69 -14.03
N PRO A 227 11.57 11.69 -13.13
CA PRO A 227 12.59 12.73 -13.19
C PRO A 227 14.03 12.21 -13.05
N HIS A 228 14.22 11.03 -12.50
CA HIS A 228 15.52 10.42 -12.28
C HIS A 228 15.97 9.53 -13.45
N ILE A 229 15.03 8.97 -14.22
CA ILE A 229 15.34 7.91 -15.18
C ILE A 229 15.01 8.24 -16.62
N GLU A 230 14.23 9.29 -16.90
CA GLU A 230 13.76 9.60 -18.25
C GLU A 230 14.89 9.77 -19.28
N ASP A 231 16.02 10.38 -18.89
CA ASP A 231 17.15 10.57 -19.80
C ASP A 231 17.76 9.25 -20.26
N TYR A 232 17.73 8.20 -19.44
CA TYR A 232 18.18 6.87 -19.87
C TYR A 232 17.27 6.28 -20.94
N PHE A 233 15.96 6.55 -20.89
CA PHE A 233 15.03 6.12 -21.94
C PHE A 233 15.31 6.80 -23.29
N LYS A 234 15.83 8.04 -23.26
CA LYS A 234 16.21 8.80 -24.44
C LYS A 234 17.55 8.37 -25.04
N THR A 235 18.54 8.05 -24.18
CA THR A 235 19.95 8.00 -24.59
C THR A 235 20.60 6.63 -24.49
N ALA A 236 19.98 5.64 -23.82
CA ALA A 236 20.58 4.33 -23.68
C ALA A 236 20.76 3.62 -25.03
N GLU A 237 21.99 3.21 -25.33
CA GLU A 237 22.36 2.45 -26.53
C GLU A 237 22.08 0.95 -26.39
N GLY A 238 22.10 0.42 -25.18
CA GLY A 238 21.78 -0.94 -24.81
C GLY A 238 20.39 -1.09 -24.18
N ARG A 239 20.17 -2.25 -23.55
CA ARG A 239 18.93 -2.54 -22.80
C ARG A 239 18.91 -1.74 -21.50
N ILE A 240 17.72 -1.38 -21.06
CA ILE A 240 17.49 -0.78 -19.74
C ILE A 240 16.93 -1.87 -18.81
N PHE A 241 17.67 -2.21 -17.77
CA PHE A 241 17.19 -3.03 -16.68
C PHE A 241 16.74 -2.13 -15.54
N ILE A 242 15.56 -2.36 -14.98
CA ILE A 242 15.05 -1.57 -13.86
C ILE A 242 14.58 -2.53 -12.77
N SER A 243 15.14 -2.39 -11.57
CA SER A 243 14.68 -3.15 -10.40
C SER A 243 13.80 -2.28 -9.51
N LEU A 244 12.68 -2.88 -9.02
CA LEU A 244 11.70 -2.19 -8.22
C LEU A 244 11.01 -3.17 -7.25
N LYS A 245 10.49 -2.67 -6.12
CA LYS A 245 9.61 -3.47 -5.25
C LYS A 245 8.31 -3.81 -5.99
N ALA A 246 7.88 -5.06 -5.93
CA ALA A 246 6.66 -5.51 -6.62
C ALA A 246 5.38 -4.82 -6.12
N GLN A 247 5.42 -4.28 -4.91
CA GLN A 247 4.31 -3.54 -4.31
C GLN A 247 4.26 -2.06 -4.72
N ASP A 248 5.30 -1.52 -5.40
CA ASP A 248 5.34 -0.13 -5.84
C ASP A 248 4.66 0.04 -7.21
N GLN A 249 3.35 -0.14 -7.24
CA GLN A 249 2.54 -0.14 -8.46
C GLN A 249 2.58 1.20 -9.18
N PHE A 250 2.64 2.32 -8.43
CA PHE A 250 2.75 3.66 -9.00
C PHE A 250 3.99 3.79 -9.90
N ASN A 251 5.17 3.44 -9.37
CA ASN A 251 6.40 3.57 -10.15
C ASN A 251 6.52 2.49 -11.25
N ILE A 252 5.90 1.32 -11.08
CA ILE A 252 5.76 0.34 -12.17
C ILE A 252 4.98 0.95 -13.33
N ASP A 253 3.85 1.61 -13.07
CA ASP A 253 3.04 2.28 -14.08
C ASP A 253 3.82 3.44 -14.75
N GLU A 254 4.56 4.26 -13.97
CA GLU A 254 5.44 5.31 -14.53
C GLU A 254 6.48 4.74 -15.52
N ILE A 255 7.16 3.64 -15.15
CA ILE A 255 8.13 2.96 -16.03
C ILE A 255 7.46 2.49 -17.34
N ILE A 256 6.27 1.91 -17.21
CA ILE A 256 5.52 1.41 -18.37
C ILE A 256 5.11 2.56 -19.30
N ARG A 257 4.60 3.66 -18.74
CA ARG A 257 4.25 4.88 -19.51
C ARG A 257 5.47 5.47 -20.22
N LEU A 258 6.63 5.50 -19.54
CA LEU A 258 7.88 5.91 -20.18
C LEU A 258 8.27 4.96 -21.32
N ALA A 259 8.20 3.66 -21.13
CA ALA A 259 8.50 2.68 -22.16
C ALA A 259 7.59 2.85 -23.39
N ILE A 260 6.29 3.06 -23.16
CA ILE A 260 5.32 3.34 -24.25
C ILE A 260 5.68 4.65 -24.96
N HIS A 261 5.96 5.73 -24.21
CA HIS A 261 6.29 7.05 -24.75
C HIS A 261 7.53 7.01 -25.66
N TYR A 262 8.56 6.25 -25.25
CA TYR A 262 9.81 6.08 -26.00
C TYR A 262 9.81 4.87 -26.94
N HIS A 263 8.62 4.30 -27.24
CA HIS A 263 8.43 3.16 -28.15
C HIS A 263 9.29 1.94 -27.82
N LYS A 264 9.58 1.73 -26.53
CA LYS A 264 10.33 0.57 -26.06
C LYS A 264 9.40 -0.60 -25.72
N LYS A 265 9.96 -1.81 -25.71
CA LYS A 265 9.27 -3.04 -25.34
C LYS A 265 9.62 -3.43 -23.92
N ILE A 266 8.60 -3.72 -23.14
CA ILE A 266 8.72 -4.19 -21.75
C ILE A 266 8.84 -5.70 -21.76
N VAL A 267 9.82 -6.21 -21.03
CA VAL A 267 10.04 -7.64 -20.77
C VAL A 267 10.04 -7.87 -19.28
N CYS A 268 9.20 -8.78 -18.81
CA CYS A 268 9.25 -9.26 -17.43
C CYS A 268 10.45 -10.19 -17.25
N TYR A 269 11.32 -9.90 -16.29
CA TYR A 269 12.52 -10.71 -16.04
C TYR A 269 12.17 -12.13 -15.57
N ASP A 270 11.11 -12.27 -14.75
CA ASP A 270 10.68 -13.52 -14.15
C ASP A 270 9.17 -13.56 -13.87
N SER A 271 8.71 -14.65 -13.24
CA SER A 271 7.29 -14.81 -12.87
C SER A 271 6.81 -13.72 -11.90
N THR A 272 7.63 -13.25 -10.95
CA THR A 272 7.22 -12.20 -10.02
C THR A 272 6.80 -10.93 -10.76
N ALA A 273 7.60 -10.49 -11.75
CA ALA A 273 7.27 -9.34 -12.57
C ALA A 273 6.03 -9.60 -13.44
N LEU A 274 5.93 -10.79 -14.04
CA LEU A 274 4.80 -11.15 -14.89
C LEU A 274 3.49 -11.23 -14.11
N ASP A 275 3.52 -11.86 -12.94
CA ASP A 275 2.34 -12.02 -12.08
C ASP A 275 1.85 -10.64 -11.61
N THR A 276 2.75 -9.78 -11.08
CA THR A 276 2.42 -8.42 -10.64
C THR A 276 1.75 -7.62 -11.77
N MET A 277 2.35 -7.61 -12.96
CA MET A 277 1.80 -6.88 -14.10
C MET A 277 0.46 -7.47 -14.57
N THR A 278 0.31 -8.78 -14.56
CA THR A 278 -0.95 -9.46 -14.91
C THR A 278 -2.07 -9.09 -13.94
N GLU A 279 -1.75 -9.00 -12.65
CA GLU A 279 -2.68 -8.60 -11.60
C GLU A 279 -3.14 -7.16 -11.78
N MET A 280 -2.21 -6.22 -11.93
CA MET A 280 -2.53 -4.81 -12.21
C MET A 280 -3.40 -4.67 -13.46
N ALA A 281 -3.05 -5.36 -14.55
CA ALA A 281 -3.83 -5.33 -15.79
C ALA A 281 -5.24 -5.93 -15.62
N SER A 282 -5.38 -7.02 -14.86
CA SER A 282 -6.68 -7.68 -14.63
C SER A 282 -7.64 -6.86 -13.76
N CYS A 283 -7.12 -5.89 -13.00
CA CYS A 283 -7.89 -4.92 -12.22
C CYS A 283 -8.13 -3.61 -13.00
N GLY A 284 -7.65 -3.51 -14.25
CA GLY A 284 -7.78 -2.30 -15.06
C GLY A 284 -6.83 -1.16 -14.67
N GLN A 285 -5.86 -1.45 -13.80
CA GLN A 285 -4.86 -0.46 -13.33
C GLN A 285 -3.70 -0.28 -14.30
N LEU A 286 -3.52 -1.21 -15.21
CA LEU A 286 -2.42 -1.21 -16.16
C LEU A 286 -2.91 -1.60 -17.54
N LEU A 287 -2.51 -0.81 -18.56
CA LEU A 287 -2.73 -1.13 -19.96
C LEU A 287 -1.40 -1.09 -20.71
N ILE A 288 -0.95 -2.24 -21.22
CA ILE A 288 0.24 -2.33 -22.05
C ILE A 288 -0.19 -2.71 -23.47
N PRO A 289 0.03 -1.84 -24.47
CA PRO A 289 -0.20 -2.17 -25.87
C PRO A 289 0.67 -3.37 -26.28
N LYS A 290 0.14 -4.24 -27.13
CA LYS A 290 0.88 -5.46 -27.57
C LYS A 290 2.22 -5.14 -28.21
N GLU A 291 2.31 -4.03 -28.93
CA GLU A 291 3.55 -3.53 -29.55
C GLU A 291 4.62 -3.14 -28.53
N ASN A 292 4.23 -2.78 -27.30
CA ASN A 292 5.12 -2.42 -26.21
C ASN A 292 5.44 -3.57 -25.25
N TYR A 293 4.98 -4.79 -25.53
CA TYR A 293 5.30 -5.98 -24.77
C TYR A 293 6.12 -6.97 -25.58
N ALA A 294 7.10 -7.60 -24.97
CA ALA A 294 7.80 -8.75 -25.52
C ALA A 294 7.95 -9.82 -24.43
N SER A 295 7.83 -11.08 -24.85
CA SER A 295 8.10 -12.19 -23.94
C SER A 295 9.60 -12.34 -23.70
N LEU A 296 9.98 -13.03 -22.63
CA LEU A 296 11.37 -13.36 -22.36
C LEU A 296 11.99 -14.21 -23.48
N ASP A 297 11.19 -15.02 -24.17
CA ASP A 297 11.63 -15.82 -25.31
C ASP A 297 11.98 -14.96 -26.54
N ASP A 298 11.42 -13.76 -26.63
CA ASP A 298 11.66 -12.83 -27.74
C ASP A 298 12.82 -11.85 -27.47
N ILE A 299 13.42 -11.86 -26.26
CA ILE A 299 14.43 -10.90 -25.83
C ILE A 299 15.64 -10.80 -26.79
N LEU A 300 16.00 -11.92 -27.43
CA LEU A 300 17.11 -11.98 -28.40
C LEU A 300 16.72 -11.53 -29.82
N ARG A 301 15.42 -11.31 -30.08
CA ARG A 301 14.90 -10.89 -31.40
C ARG A 301 14.61 -9.40 -31.48
N VAL A 302 14.57 -8.71 -30.35
CA VAL A 302 14.34 -7.28 -30.25
C VAL A 302 15.68 -6.57 -30.14
N ARG A 303 15.81 -5.38 -30.76
CA ARG A 303 17.05 -4.59 -30.65
C ARG A 303 17.27 -4.19 -29.20
N ASP A 304 18.51 -4.27 -28.72
CA ASP A 304 18.86 -3.95 -27.33
C ASP A 304 18.32 -2.60 -26.87
N GLN A 305 18.52 -1.56 -27.66
CA GLN A 305 18.06 -0.19 -27.35
C GLN A 305 16.53 -0.04 -27.23
N ASP A 306 15.75 -0.99 -27.72
CA ASP A 306 14.30 -0.98 -27.67
C ASP A 306 13.75 -1.77 -26.47
N LEU A 307 14.61 -2.30 -25.60
CA LEU A 307 14.20 -3.17 -24.49
C LEU A 307 14.28 -2.48 -23.12
N VAL A 308 13.22 -2.63 -22.34
CA VAL A 308 13.18 -2.38 -20.91
C VAL A 308 12.87 -3.69 -20.18
N VAL A 309 13.81 -4.18 -19.39
CA VAL A 309 13.69 -5.41 -18.61
C VAL A 309 13.30 -5.06 -17.19
N LEU A 310 12.10 -5.41 -16.80
CA LEU A 310 11.54 -5.12 -15.49
C LEU A 310 11.83 -6.27 -14.52
N MET A 311 12.56 -5.98 -13.44
CA MET A 311 12.87 -6.92 -12.36
C MET A 311 12.11 -6.50 -11.10
N LEU A 312 11.10 -7.28 -10.72
CA LEU A 312 10.31 -7.03 -9.52
C LEU A 312 10.62 -8.03 -8.42
N GLY A 313 10.45 -7.62 -7.16
CA GLY A 313 10.68 -8.52 -6.04
C GLY A 313 10.42 -7.88 -4.68
N TYR A 314 10.72 -8.64 -3.64
CA TYR A 314 10.47 -8.29 -2.25
C TYR A 314 11.76 -8.38 -1.43
N GLY A 315 12.02 -7.37 -0.61
CA GLY A 315 13.09 -7.35 0.37
C GLY A 315 14.45 -7.79 -0.18
N SER A 316 15.21 -8.55 0.60
CA SER A 316 16.55 -9.03 0.23
C SER A 316 16.57 -9.99 -0.97
N LYS A 317 15.44 -10.66 -1.27
CA LYS A 317 15.34 -11.57 -2.43
C LYS A 317 15.55 -10.84 -3.75
N LEU A 318 15.07 -9.58 -3.86
CA LEU A 318 15.27 -8.76 -5.05
C LEU A 318 16.76 -8.46 -5.27
N PHE A 319 17.48 -8.05 -4.22
CA PHE A 319 18.92 -7.75 -4.33
C PHE A 319 19.75 -8.99 -4.64
N ARG A 320 19.45 -10.13 -4.03
CA ARG A 320 20.08 -11.41 -4.39
C ARG A 320 19.87 -11.79 -5.86
N LYS A 321 18.66 -11.55 -6.39
CA LYS A 321 18.33 -11.77 -7.81
C LYS A 321 19.20 -10.87 -8.70
N ILE A 322 19.39 -9.61 -8.34
CA ILE A 322 20.27 -8.67 -9.04
C ILE A 322 21.72 -9.16 -9.03
N ALA A 323 22.25 -9.53 -7.86
CA ALA A 323 23.61 -10.04 -7.71
C ALA A 323 23.85 -11.31 -8.56
N LEU A 324 22.90 -12.24 -8.57
CA LEU A 324 22.97 -13.46 -9.41
C LEU A 324 23.00 -13.12 -10.90
N LEU A 325 22.21 -12.14 -11.36
CA LEU A 325 22.25 -11.69 -12.75
C LEU A 325 23.59 -11.03 -13.09
N ALA A 326 24.07 -10.13 -12.25
CA ALA A 326 25.32 -9.40 -12.47
C ALA A 326 26.54 -10.33 -12.49
N SER A 327 26.59 -11.32 -11.59
CA SER A 327 27.63 -12.35 -11.54
C SER A 327 27.46 -13.48 -12.57
N GLN A 328 26.46 -13.42 -13.45
CA GLN A 328 26.12 -14.44 -14.43
C GLN A 328 25.76 -15.82 -13.84
N GLN A 329 25.27 -15.83 -12.61
CA GLN A 329 24.82 -17.05 -11.90
C GLN A 329 23.29 -17.23 -11.91
N ASN A 330 22.57 -16.35 -12.62
CA ASN A 330 21.12 -16.43 -12.80
C ASN A 330 20.71 -17.73 -13.53
N GLU A 331 19.49 -18.21 -13.23
CA GLU A 331 18.97 -19.47 -13.80
C GLU A 331 18.79 -19.38 -15.32
N ASP A 332 18.22 -18.29 -15.82
CA ASP A 332 18.00 -18.09 -17.25
C ASP A 332 19.26 -17.59 -17.95
N ARG A 333 19.97 -18.49 -18.60
CA ARG A 333 21.23 -18.20 -19.31
C ARG A 333 21.08 -17.37 -20.57
N ARG A 334 19.88 -17.09 -21.04
CA ARG A 334 19.58 -16.20 -22.16
C ARG A 334 19.83 -14.75 -21.82
N ILE A 335 19.68 -14.41 -20.53
CA ILE A 335 19.86 -13.05 -20.03
C ILE A 335 21.24 -12.93 -19.40
N LYS A 336 22.11 -12.19 -20.05
CA LYS A 336 23.43 -11.79 -19.53
C LYS A 336 23.56 -10.30 -19.68
N LEU A 337 24.03 -9.61 -18.66
CA LEU A 337 24.33 -8.18 -18.75
C LEU A 337 25.51 -7.95 -19.71
N LYS A 338 25.43 -6.87 -20.47
CA LYS A 338 26.44 -6.38 -21.40
C LYS A 338 26.98 -5.04 -20.92
N GLU A 339 28.17 -4.66 -21.34
CA GLU A 339 28.77 -3.35 -21.01
C GLU A 339 27.89 -2.17 -21.49
N THR A 340 27.15 -2.37 -22.60
CA THR A 340 26.25 -1.36 -23.16
C THR A 340 24.91 -1.25 -22.43
N ASP A 341 24.57 -2.20 -21.54
CA ASP A 341 23.32 -2.16 -20.81
C ASP A 341 23.36 -1.11 -19.71
N THR A 342 22.21 -0.54 -19.41
CA THR A 342 21.99 0.34 -18.25
C THR A 342 21.18 -0.39 -17.20
N PHE A 343 21.69 -0.50 -15.99
CA PHE A 343 20.96 -1.07 -14.85
C PHE A 343 20.56 0.01 -13.86
N ILE A 344 19.26 0.22 -13.69
CA ILE A 344 18.67 1.19 -12.77
C ILE A 344 18.17 0.45 -11.52
N VAL A 345 18.79 0.73 -10.36
CA VAL A 345 18.29 0.28 -9.06
C VAL A 345 17.37 1.35 -8.52
N ALA A 346 16.06 1.17 -8.71
CA ALA A 346 15.05 2.17 -8.36
C ALA A 346 14.48 1.98 -6.93
N ASN A 347 14.83 0.89 -6.27
CA ASN A 347 14.40 0.61 -4.91
C ASN A 347 15.57 0.83 -3.94
N PRO A 348 15.53 1.85 -3.07
CA PRO A 348 16.56 2.03 -2.04
C PRO A 348 16.50 0.88 -1.02
N SER A 349 17.65 0.58 -0.39
CA SER A 349 17.71 -0.35 0.74
C SER A 349 17.01 0.22 1.97
N ASP A 350 16.57 -0.68 2.83
CA ASP A 350 16.19 -0.43 4.21
C ASP A 350 17.21 -1.12 5.15
N ASP A 351 17.08 -0.94 6.45
CA ASP A 351 18.04 -1.46 7.43
C ASP A 351 18.18 -3.00 7.39
N ASN A 352 17.11 -3.69 6.93
CA ASN A 352 17.08 -5.15 6.82
C ASN A 352 17.69 -5.68 5.51
N THR A 353 17.86 -4.83 4.51
CA THR A 353 18.32 -5.22 3.16
C THR A 353 19.64 -4.60 2.74
N GLU A 354 20.29 -3.82 3.62
CA GLU A 354 21.50 -3.05 3.30
C GLU A 354 22.65 -3.92 2.80
N ILE A 355 22.87 -5.11 3.38
CA ILE A 355 23.99 -6.00 3.00
C ILE A 355 23.76 -6.52 1.58
N GLU A 356 22.60 -7.11 1.32
CA GLU A 356 22.29 -7.68 0.00
C GLU A 356 22.21 -6.59 -1.08
N TYR A 357 21.85 -5.37 -0.69
CA TYR A 357 21.88 -4.20 -1.57
C TYR A 357 23.31 -3.83 -1.97
N VAL A 358 24.23 -3.76 -0.99
CA VAL A 358 25.66 -3.46 -1.24
C VAL A 358 26.28 -4.56 -2.11
N ASP A 359 26.02 -5.84 -1.78
CA ASP A 359 26.49 -6.97 -2.58
C ASP A 359 26.00 -6.89 -4.04
N ALA A 360 24.72 -6.56 -4.23
CA ALA A 360 24.14 -6.40 -5.56
C ALA A 360 24.76 -5.25 -6.34
N ALA A 361 24.98 -4.11 -5.67
CA ALA A 361 25.63 -2.94 -6.28
C ALA A 361 27.07 -3.27 -6.69
N ASP A 362 27.85 -3.93 -5.82
CA ASP A 362 29.21 -4.33 -6.10
C ASP A 362 29.29 -5.27 -7.31
N GLU A 363 28.42 -6.26 -7.41
CA GLU A 363 28.37 -7.17 -8.56
C GLU A 363 27.97 -6.43 -9.85
N LEU A 364 27.04 -5.48 -9.80
CA LEU A 364 26.67 -4.64 -10.95
C LEU A 364 27.88 -3.82 -11.45
N TYR A 365 28.62 -3.18 -10.55
CA TYR A 365 29.84 -2.43 -10.95
C TYR A 365 30.94 -3.34 -11.50
N ARG A 366 31.08 -4.57 -10.99
CA ARG A 366 32.05 -5.57 -11.50
C ARG A 366 31.69 -6.08 -12.89
N CYS A 367 30.42 -6.18 -13.23
CA CYS A 367 30.02 -6.68 -14.56
C CYS A 367 30.27 -5.66 -15.69
N GLY A 368 30.55 -4.39 -15.35
CA GLY A 368 30.95 -3.35 -16.31
C GLY A 368 29.79 -2.67 -17.04
N CYS A 369 28.53 -2.96 -16.73
CA CYS A 369 27.39 -2.24 -17.29
C CYS A 369 27.27 -0.83 -16.70
N HIS A 370 26.49 0.05 -17.34
CA HIS A 370 26.17 1.35 -16.76
C HIS A 370 25.21 1.18 -15.58
N VAL A 371 25.59 1.66 -14.40
CA VAL A 371 24.78 1.52 -13.19
C VAL A 371 24.30 2.89 -12.73
N PHE A 372 23.00 3.00 -12.51
CA PHE A 372 22.37 4.13 -11.86
C PHE A 372 21.57 3.67 -10.64
N ILE A 373 21.86 4.24 -9.49
CA ILE A 373 21.16 3.97 -8.25
C ILE A 373 20.38 5.21 -7.86
N VAL A 374 19.07 5.08 -7.74
CA VAL A 374 18.20 6.20 -7.35
C VAL A 374 18.55 6.65 -5.93
N PRO A 375 18.88 7.93 -5.71
CA PRO A 375 19.37 8.39 -4.42
C PRO A 375 18.30 8.33 -3.33
N LYS A 376 18.53 7.60 -2.25
CA LYS A 376 17.63 7.43 -1.09
C LYS A 376 17.16 8.78 -0.47
N LYS A 377 17.96 9.83 -0.59
CA LYS A 377 17.63 11.16 -0.01
C LYS A 377 16.63 11.95 -0.83
N THR A 378 16.56 11.71 -2.14
CA THR A 378 15.73 12.45 -3.09
C THR A 378 14.58 11.63 -3.66
N PHE A 379 14.48 10.37 -3.28
CA PHE A 379 13.41 9.47 -3.66
C PHE A 379 12.76 8.89 -2.40
N LEU A 380 11.49 9.16 -2.21
CA LEU A 380 10.73 8.77 -1.02
C LEU A 380 9.66 7.73 -1.36
N ARG A 381 9.15 7.08 -0.34
CA ARG A 381 7.90 6.31 -0.45
C ARG A 381 6.71 7.27 -0.38
N MET A 382 5.56 6.85 -0.93
CA MET A 382 4.32 7.65 -0.88
C MET A 382 3.65 7.54 0.50
N HIS A 383 4.23 8.22 1.49
CA HIS A 383 3.68 8.41 2.83
C HIS A 383 3.67 9.89 3.19
N ALA A 384 2.70 10.29 4.01
CA ALA A 384 2.47 11.68 4.37
C ALA A 384 3.60 12.28 5.20
N SER A 385 4.19 13.38 4.72
CA SER A 385 5.10 14.23 5.48
C SER A 385 4.31 15.25 6.31
N GLU A 386 4.99 16.09 7.08
CA GLU A 386 4.41 17.03 8.04
C GLU A 386 3.30 17.90 7.43
N GLU A 387 3.53 18.46 6.22
CA GLU A 387 2.53 19.35 5.59
C GLU A 387 1.37 18.57 4.96
N ASP A 388 1.60 17.34 4.47
CA ASP A 388 0.52 16.45 4.03
C ASP A 388 -0.44 16.15 5.20
N LEU A 389 0.12 15.79 6.36
CA LEU A 389 -0.64 15.51 7.59
C LEU A 389 -1.40 16.72 8.10
N LYS A 390 -0.75 17.91 8.14
CA LYS A 390 -1.40 19.16 8.54
C LYS A 390 -2.56 19.52 7.62
N MET A 391 -2.40 19.33 6.31
CA MET A 391 -3.46 19.60 5.34
C MET A 391 -4.65 18.67 5.58
N MET A 392 -4.42 17.37 5.67
CA MET A 392 -5.48 16.38 5.94
C MET A 392 -6.19 16.68 7.27
N ALA A 393 -5.44 16.94 8.34
CA ALA A 393 -5.99 17.28 9.63
C ALA A 393 -6.78 18.61 9.61
N SER A 394 -6.36 19.61 8.82
CA SER A 394 -7.07 20.88 8.72
C SER A 394 -8.45 20.72 8.09
N ILE A 395 -8.62 19.78 7.18
CA ILE A 395 -9.91 19.48 6.54
C ILE A 395 -10.80 18.67 7.49
N LEU A 396 -10.22 17.63 8.12
CA LEU A 396 -10.91 16.67 8.97
C LEU A 396 -10.89 17.06 10.46
N THR A 397 -10.75 18.33 10.79
CA THR A 397 -10.55 18.81 12.18
C THR A 397 -11.55 18.18 13.17
N PRO A 398 -11.05 17.48 14.22
CA PRO A 398 -11.92 16.93 15.26
C PRO A 398 -12.68 18.04 15.99
N SER A 399 -13.94 17.78 16.34
CA SER A 399 -14.78 18.71 17.09
C SER A 399 -14.17 19.03 18.46
N GLY A 400 -13.96 20.31 18.75
CA GLY A 400 -13.43 20.76 20.04
C GLY A 400 -11.90 20.82 20.14
N TRP A 401 -11.16 20.59 19.07
CA TRP A 401 -9.70 20.81 19.07
C TRP A 401 -9.42 22.32 18.98
N PRO A 402 -8.77 22.93 20.00
CA PRO A 402 -8.43 24.34 19.92
C PRO A 402 -7.43 24.59 18.80
N ALA A 403 -7.67 25.60 17.98
CA ALA A 403 -6.80 25.97 16.85
C ALA A 403 -5.33 26.24 17.24
N SER A 404 -5.05 26.42 18.54
CA SER A 404 -3.73 26.69 19.10
C SER A 404 -2.86 25.44 19.39
N ASN A 405 -3.41 24.23 19.42
CA ASN A 405 -2.69 22.98 19.77
C ASN A 405 -2.46 22.06 18.55
N ARG A 406 -2.13 22.64 17.41
CA ARG A 406 -1.77 21.88 16.19
C ARG A 406 -0.30 21.43 16.18
N SER A 407 0.24 21.09 17.32
CA SER A 407 1.52 20.39 17.41
C SER A 407 1.23 18.88 17.49
N PHE A 408 1.55 18.15 16.44
CA PHE A 408 1.60 16.70 16.45
C PHE A 408 2.76 16.28 17.38
N THR A 409 2.44 15.61 18.47
CA THR A 409 3.43 14.88 19.29
C THR A 409 3.31 13.42 18.98
#